data_c1302741d8f445001a9f3cfb9461fd2c
#
_entry.id   c1302741d8f445001a9f3cfb9461fd2c
#
_cell.length_a   1.000
_cell.length_b   1.000
_cell.length_c   1.000
_cell.angle_alpha   90.00
_cell.angle_beta   90.00
_cell.angle_gamma   90.00
#
_symmetry.space_group_name_H-M   'P 1'
#
loop_
_entity.id
_entity.type
_entity.pdbx_description
1 polymer ?
#
loop_
_entity_poly.entity_id
_entity_poly.type
_entity_poly.pdbx_seq_one_letter_code
_entity_poly.pdbx_strand_id
1 'polypeptide(L)'
;MITLLITSVYLLLNTEEPIEILPRIAEKQENIPLLVKPNISYKTEVSPWDKMFSRVKHYESFKSEAYRCSGGVMTIGYGHTKNVKWGDTITEAEALKLLEEELLVAKNHVLRIVKVPLTENQLAALTSFTFNCGQGSLRKLVCEKNNRLNNGNYKSVEVVMPKYRMAGGKVRKGLELRREWEVSLWSDENLLY
;
A
#
# COMPACT_ATOMS: atom_id res chain seq x y z
N MET A 1 37.57 -46.53 9.90
CA MET A 1 38.69 -45.67 9.55
C MET A 1 38.14 -44.33 9.02
N ILE A 2 37.41 -43.58 9.87
CA ILE A 2 36.94 -42.22 9.62
C ILE A 2 36.87 -41.55 10.99
N THR A 3 38.03 -41.14 11.54
CA THR A 3 38.10 -40.39 12.78
C THR A 3 39.40 -39.61 12.81
N LEU A 4 39.53 -38.61 11.93
CA LEU A 4 40.72 -37.71 11.95
C LEU A 4 40.53 -36.55 10.94
N LEU A 5 39.51 -35.68 11.14
CA LEU A 5 39.39 -34.43 10.39
C LEU A 5 38.50 -33.36 11.08
N ILE A 6 38.33 -33.40 12.41
CA ILE A 6 37.53 -32.41 13.17
C ILE A 6 38.36 -31.59 14.18
N THR A 7 39.70 -31.72 14.22
CA THR A 7 40.52 -31.02 15.19
C THR A 7 41.35 -29.85 14.62
N SER A 8 41.12 -29.44 13.37
CA SER A 8 41.92 -28.37 12.75
C SER A 8 41.23 -27.06 12.54
N VAL A 9 39.95 -26.89 12.92
CA VAL A 9 39.19 -25.62 12.74
C VAL A 9 39.03 -24.84 14.05
N TYR A 10 39.39 -25.42 15.22
CA TYR A 10 39.18 -24.76 16.52
C TYR A 10 40.38 -23.95 17.04
N LEU A 11 41.47 -23.81 16.25
CA LEU A 11 42.71 -23.14 16.73
C LEU A 11 42.99 -21.79 16.03
N LEU A 12 42.05 -21.21 15.31
CA LEU A 12 42.25 -19.95 14.55
C LEU A 12 41.35 -18.79 15.00
N LEU A 13 40.68 -18.90 16.14
CA LEU A 13 39.75 -17.82 16.60
C LEU A 13 40.12 -17.20 17.97
N ASN A 14 41.34 -17.37 18.48
CA ASN A 14 41.78 -16.73 19.74
C ASN A 14 43.18 -16.14 19.58
N THR A 15 43.29 -15.06 18.76
CA THR A 15 44.35 -14.08 18.89
C THR A 15 43.71 -12.72 19.11
N GLU A 16 43.50 -12.39 20.39
CA GLU A 16 43.22 -11.02 20.80
C GLU A 16 44.53 -10.21 20.61
N GLU A 17 44.60 -9.46 19.52
CA GLU A 17 45.64 -8.39 19.42
C GLU A 17 45.15 -7.20 20.26
N PRO A 18 46.07 -6.60 21.08
CA PRO A 18 45.72 -5.45 21.90
C PRO A 18 45.41 -4.26 21.00
N ILE A 19 44.24 -3.64 21.18
CA ILE A 19 43.87 -2.37 20.51
C ILE A 19 44.82 -1.27 20.99
N GLU A 20 45.68 -0.83 20.10
CA GLU A 20 46.56 0.32 20.32
C GLU A 20 45.72 1.60 20.42
N ILE A 21 45.66 2.18 21.64
CA ILE A 21 44.90 3.43 21.89
C ILE A 21 45.72 4.58 21.29
N LEU A 22 45.26 5.06 20.12
CA LEU A 22 45.79 6.27 19.51
C LEU A 22 45.67 7.46 20.47
N PRO A 23 46.68 8.34 20.54
CA PRO A 23 46.69 9.46 21.45
C PRO A 23 45.58 10.46 21.09
N ARG A 24 44.86 10.89 22.11
CA ARG A 24 43.80 11.91 22.10
C ARG A 24 44.34 13.18 21.44
N ILE A 25 43.91 13.48 20.24
CA ILE A 25 44.12 14.77 19.60
C ILE A 25 43.33 15.81 20.41
N ALA A 26 44.04 16.74 21.05
CA ALA A 26 43.42 17.86 21.74
C ALA A 26 42.58 18.67 20.71
N GLU A 27 41.26 18.69 20.88
CA GLU A 27 40.35 19.50 20.09
C GLU A 27 40.64 20.97 20.29
N LYS A 28 41.20 21.60 19.26
CA LYS A 28 41.20 23.03 19.10
C LYS A 28 39.76 23.42 18.76
N GLN A 29 39.04 23.99 19.73
CA GLN A 29 37.71 24.58 19.48
C GLN A 29 37.88 25.76 18.52
N GLU A 30 37.74 25.50 17.23
CA GLU A 30 37.47 26.55 16.26
C GLU A 30 35.98 26.91 16.36
N ASN A 31 35.71 28.19 16.59
CA ASN A 31 34.36 28.75 16.55
C ASN A 31 33.76 28.55 15.16
N ILE A 32 33.04 27.43 14.99
CA ILE A 32 32.21 27.22 13.81
C ILE A 32 30.99 28.13 13.97
N PRO A 33 30.76 29.12 13.08
CA PRO A 33 29.55 29.94 13.13
C PRO A 33 28.36 28.99 13.11
N LEU A 34 27.39 29.21 14.01
CA LEU A 34 26.10 28.51 13.97
C LEU A 34 25.51 28.70 12.56
N LEU A 35 25.69 27.69 11.71
CA LEU A 35 24.96 27.61 10.45
C LEU A 35 23.49 27.65 10.82
N VAL A 36 22.84 28.77 10.56
CA VAL A 36 21.41 28.95 10.62
C VAL A 36 20.83 27.75 9.86
N LYS A 37 20.23 26.82 10.62
CA LYS A 37 19.53 25.69 10.00
C LYS A 37 18.51 26.31 9.05
N PRO A 38 18.57 26.03 7.74
CA PRO A 38 17.56 26.53 6.84
C PRO A 38 16.21 26.06 7.40
N ASN A 39 15.31 27.00 7.60
CA ASN A 39 13.93 26.70 7.98
C ASN A 39 13.23 26.08 6.76
N ILE A 40 13.65 24.84 6.42
CA ILE A 40 13.00 24.05 5.39
C ILE A 40 11.71 23.58 6.05
N SER A 41 10.65 24.31 5.80
CA SER A 41 9.29 23.86 6.03
C SER A 41 9.07 22.67 5.11
N TYR A 42 9.36 21.47 5.61
CA TYR A 42 8.91 20.24 4.96
C TYR A 42 7.39 20.23 5.04
N LYS A 43 6.76 20.70 3.97
CA LYS A 43 5.36 20.38 3.74
C LYS A 43 5.35 18.87 3.54
N THR A 44 5.05 18.13 4.59
CA THR A 44 4.90 16.67 4.52
C THR A 44 3.66 16.41 3.67
N GLU A 45 3.87 16.30 2.36
CA GLU A 45 2.79 15.89 1.48
C GLU A 45 2.41 14.46 1.84
N VAL A 46 1.13 14.25 2.14
CA VAL A 46 0.59 12.93 2.46
C VAL A 46 0.76 12.05 1.23
N SER A 47 1.40 10.88 1.41
CA SER A 47 1.68 9.98 0.30
C SER A 47 0.39 9.54 -0.42
N PRO A 48 0.45 9.19 -1.71
CA PRO A 48 -0.70 8.63 -2.43
C PRO A 48 -1.28 7.39 -1.76
N TRP A 49 -0.44 6.57 -1.14
CA TRP A 49 -0.85 5.41 -0.36
C TRP A 49 -1.68 5.82 0.85
N ASP A 50 -1.20 6.78 1.64
CA ASP A 50 -1.90 7.24 2.85
C ASP A 50 -3.23 7.94 2.50
N LYS A 51 -3.25 8.74 1.42
CA LYS A 51 -4.48 9.33 0.88
C LYS A 51 -5.49 8.23 0.53
N MET A 52 -5.05 7.19 -0.17
CA MET A 52 -5.88 6.07 -0.57
C MET A 52 -6.35 5.25 0.64
N PHE A 53 -5.46 4.90 1.55
CA PHE A 53 -5.78 4.13 2.76
C PHE A 53 -6.83 4.84 3.62
N SER A 54 -6.63 6.13 3.90
CA SER A 54 -7.58 6.95 4.66
C SER A 54 -8.95 7.01 3.98
N ARG A 55 -8.98 7.14 2.65
CA ARG A 55 -10.24 7.21 1.88
C ARG A 55 -10.96 5.88 1.85
N VAL A 56 -10.26 4.76 1.68
CA VAL A 56 -10.86 3.42 1.73
C VAL A 56 -11.42 3.13 3.13
N LYS A 57 -10.66 3.42 4.19
CA LYS A 57 -11.14 3.34 5.57
C LYS A 57 -12.48 4.08 5.78
N HIS A 58 -12.60 5.29 5.21
CA HIS A 58 -13.83 6.08 5.28
C HIS A 58 -15.00 5.41 4.54
N TYR A 59 -14.77 4.83 3.35
CA TYR A 59 -15.83 4.17 2.58
C TYR A 59 -16.35 2.89 3.23
N GLU A 60 -15.45 2.09 3.82
CA GLU A 60 -15.82 0.79 4.38
C GLU A 60 -16.50 0.91 5.75
N SER A 61 -16.21 1.95 6.53
CA SER A 61 -16.70 2.16 7.91
C SER A 61 -16.39 1.00 8.86
N PHE A 62 -15.98 1.30 10.09
CA PHE A 62 -15.61 0.28 11.07
C PHE A 62 -16.84 -0.39 11.71
N LYS A 63 -16.80 -1.71 11.84
CA LYS A 63 -17.76 -2.51 12.62
C LYS A 63 -17.01 -3.46 13.55
N SER A 64 -17.15 -3.26 14.87
CA SER A 64 -16.48 -4.08 15.89
C SER A 64 -17.03 -5.50 16.03
N GLU A 65 -18.28 -5.73 15.58
CA GLU A 65 -18.97 -7.01 15.67
C GLU A 65 -19.26 -7.56 14.27
N ALA A 66 -19.24 -8.89 14.15
CA ALA A 66 -19.57 -9.56 12.91
C ALA A 66 -21.07 -9.37 12.55
N TYR A 67 -21.30 -8.99 11.32
CA TYR A 67 -22.65 -8.79 10.77
C TYR A 67 -22.80 -9.46 9.41
N ARG A 68 -24.04 -9.66 8.98
CA ARG A 68 -24.32 -10.15 7.64
C ARG A 68 -24.50 -8.95 6.70
N CYS A 69 -23.61 -8.80 5.72
CA CYS A 69 -23.72 -7.71 4.74
C CYS A 69 -24.93 -7.92 3.80
N SER A 70 -25.25 -6.92 2.98
CA SER A 70 -26.36 -6.97 2.01
C SER A 70 -26.24 -8.11 0.99
N GLY A 71 -25.04 -8.63 0.76
CA GLY A 71 -24.76 -9.81 -0.06
C GLY A 71 -24.90 -11.14 0.69
N GLY A 72 -25.32 -11.13 1.96
CA GLY A 72 -25.49 -12.33 2.78
C GLY A 72 -24.21 -12.92 3.37
N VAL A 73 -23.05 -12.27 3.19
CA VAL A 73 -21.75 -12.73 3.67
C VAL A 73 -21.46 -12.19 5.06
N MET A 74 -20.90 -13.04 5.94
CA MET A 74 -20.42 -12.60 7.26
C MET A 74 -19.23 -11.68 7.11
N THR A 75 -19.30 -10.52 7.75
CA THR A 75 -18.37 -9.41 7.56
C THR A 75 -18.03 -8.78 8.91
N ILE A 76 -16.79 -8.32 9.10
CA ILE A 76 -16.33 -7.65 10.33
C ILE A 76 -15.30 -6.56 9.99
N GLY A 77 -15.05 -5.65 10.91
CA GLY A 77 -14.02 -4.61 10.77
C GLY A 77 -14.34 -3.64 9.63
N TYR A 78 -13.41 -3.48 8.72
CA TYR A 78 -13.50 -2.67 7.50
C TYR A 78 -13.86 -3.51 6.27
N GLY A 79 -14.85 -4.38 6.39
CA GLY A 79 -15.32 -5.20 5.26
C GLY A 79 -14.65 -6.57 5.15
N HIS A 80 -13.86 -7.00 6.14
CA HIS A 80 -13.24 -8.33 6.14
C HIS A 80 -14.28 -9.44 6.19
N THR A 81 -14.13 -10.48 5.34
CA THR A 81 -15.11 -11.58 5.20
C THR A 81 -14.52 -12.96 5.38
N LYS A 82 -13.19 -13.11 5.35
CA LYS A 82 -12.54 -14.42 5.39
C LYS A 82 -12.60 -15.01 6.79
N ASN A 83 -13.18 -16.22 6.90
CA ASN A 83 -13.29 -16.97 8.15
C ASN A 83 -14.11 -16.28 9.26
N VAL A 84 -14.90 -15.24 8.95
CA VAL A 84 -15.76 -14.54 9.92
C VAL A 84 -16.98 -15.38 10.27
N LYS A 85 -17.22 -15.50 11.57
CA LYS A 85 -18.35 -16.24 12.14
C LYS A 85 -19.27 -15.30 12.91
N TRP A 86 -20.51 -15.71 13.11
CA TRP A 86 -21.44 -14.99 13.97
C TRP A 86 -20.92 -14.92 15.41
N GLY A 87 -20.94 -13.75 16.00
CA GLY A 87 -20.45 -13.49 17.36
C GLY A 87 -18.96 -13.11 17.44
N ASP A 88 -18.22 -13.13 16.32
CA ASP A 88 -16.85 -12.63 16.30
C ASP A 88 -16.82 -11.13 16.59
N THR A 89 -15.79 -10.70 17.33
CA THR A 89 -15.52 -9.30 17.62
C THR A 89 -14.08 -8.94 17.22
N ILE A 90 -13.83 -7.68 16.90
CA ILE A 90 -12.51 -7.18 16.49
C ILE A 90 -12.28 -5.77 17.02
N THR A 91 -11.05 -5.48 17.44
CA THR A 91 -10.63 -4.11 17.74
C THR A 91 -10.38 -3.31 16.46
N GLU A 92 -10.42 -1.97 16.55
CA GLU A 92 -10.11 -1.13 15.39
C GLU A 92 -8.66 -1.33 14.92
N ALA A 93 -7.71 -1.54 15.83
CA ALA A 93 -6.31 -1.78 15.49
C ALA A 93 -6.12 -3.08 14.68
N GLU A 94 -6.78 -4.17 15.08
CA GLU A 94 -6.76 -5.44 14.33
C GLU A 94 -7.44 -5.29 12.97
N ALA A 95 -8.58 -4.59 12.92
CA ALA A 95 -9.29 -4.34 11.67
C ALA A 95 -8.48 -3.48 10.68
N LEU A 96 -7.71 -2.50 11.16
CA LEU A 96 -6.80 -1.71 10.33
C LEU A 96 -5.68 -2.56 9.74
N LYS A 97 -5.12 -3.48 10.52
CA LYS A 97 -4.11 -4.42 10.03
C LYS A 97 -4.66 -5.33 8.93
N LEU A 98 -5.86 -5.89 9.12
CA LEU A 98 -6.52 -6.70 8.08
C LEU A 98 -6.79 -5.88 6.80
N LEU A 99 -7.26 -4.63 6.94
CA LEU A 99 -7.48 -3.74 5.81
C LEU A 99 -6.19 -3.48 5.03
N GLU A 100 -5.07 -3.24 5.73
CA GLU A 100 -3.77 -3.03 5.09
C GLU A 100 -3.32 -4.29 4.34
N GLU A 101 -3.43 -5.47 4.95
CA GLU A 101 -3.10 -6.75 4.31
C GLU A 101 -3.93 -6.97 3.03
N GLU A 102 -5.22 -6.71 3.06
CA GLU A 102 -6.11 -6.84 1.89
C GLU A 102 -5.80 -5.82 0.79
N LEU A 103 -5.44 -4.58 1.17
CA LEU A 103 -5.00 -3.57 0.20
C LEU A 103 -3.67 -3.94 -0.43
N LEU A 104 -2.74 -4.55 0.31
CA LEU A 104 -1.49 -5.09 -0.26
C LEU A 104 -1.77 -6.22 -1.25
N VAL A 105 -2.75 -7.09 -0.98
CA VAL A 105 -3.19 -8.11 -1.96
C VAL A 105 -3.74 -7.44 -3.22
N ALA A 106 -4.58 -6.42 -3.08
CA ALA A 106 -5.11 -5.66 -4.22
C ALA A 106 -4.00 -4.97 -5.02
N LYS A 107 -3.02 -4.33 -4.36
CA LYS A 107 -1.83 -3.75 -4.97
C LYS A 107 -1.04 -4.78 -5.78
N ASN A 108 -0.82 -5.97 -5.22
CA ASN A 108 -0.11 -7.05 -5.91
C ASN A 108 -0.87 -7.53 -7.15
N HIS A 109 -2.20 -7.52 -7.14
CA HIS A 109 -2.99 -7.78 -8.35
C HIS A 109 -2.76 -6.71 -9.41
N VAL A 110 -2.71 -5.42 -9.04
CA VAL A 110 -2.41 -4.33 -9.99
C VAL A 110 -1.04 -4.53 -10.62
N LEU A 111 0.01 -4.71 -9.81
CA LEU A 111 1.39 -4.87 -10.27
C LEU A 111 1.57 -6.08 -11.20
N ARG A 112 0.80 -7.16 -10.98
CA ARG A 112 0.84 -8.35 -11.85
C ARG A 112 0.09 -8.19 -13.16
N ILE A 113 -1.04 -7.45 -13.16
CA ILE A 113 -1.97 -7.37 -14.30
C ILE A 113 -1.64 -6.19 -15.21
N VAL A 114 -1.24 -5.05 -14.67
CA VAL A 114 -0.85 -3.88 -15.44
C VAL A 114 0.56 -4.09 -16.02
N LYS A 115 0.74 -3.75 -17.31
CA LYS A 115 1.98 -4.01 -18.06
C LYS A 115 2.69 -2.72 -18.51
N VAL A 116 2.14 -1.57 -18.15
CA VAL A 116 2.72 -0.25 -18.45
C VAL A 116 3.16 0.43 -17.15
N PRO A 117 4.10 1.37 -17.18
CA PRO A 117 4.51 2.13 -16.00
C PRO A 117 3.33 2.85 -15.37
N LEU A 118 3.32 2.95 -14.05
CA LEU A 118 2.32 3.69 -13.27
C LEU A 118 3.04 4.68 -12.35
N THR A 119 2.47 5.87 -12.17
CA THR A 119 2.82 6.75 -11.06
C THR A 119 2.29 6.17 -9.74
N GLU A 120 2.77 6.68 -8.60
CA GLU A 120 2.25 6.26 -7.30
C GLU A 120 0.76 6.55 -7.14
N ASN A 121 0.29 7.70 -7.64
CA ASN A 121 -1.13 8.05 -7.67
C ASN A 121 -1.95 7.05 -8.48
N GLN A 122 -1.48 6.69 -9.66
CA GLN A 122 -2.13 5.71 -10.53
C GLN A 122 -2.17 4.31 -9.89
N LEU A 123 -1.08 3.90 -9.25
CA LEU A 123 -1.03 2.63 -8.52
C LEU A 123 -2.01 2.64 -7.34
N ALA A 124 -2.06 3.72 -6.56
CA ALA A 124 -3.00 3.87 -5.45
C ALA A 124 -4.46 3.87 -5.92
N ALA A 125 -4.80 4.60 -6.98
CA ALA A 125 -6.13 4.64 -7.56
C ALA A 125 -6.60 3.25 -8.03
N LEU A 126 -5.76 2.52 -8.78
CA LEU A 126 -6.07 1.15 -9.22
C LEU A 126 -6.12 0.15 -8.07
N THR A 127 -5.36 0.37 -6.99
CA THR A 127 -5.42 -0.45 -5.78
C THR A 127 -6.77 -0.31 -5.10
N SER A 128 -7.24 0.93 -4.88
CA SER A 128 -8.60 1.19 -4.34
C SER A 128 -9.70 0.56 -5.20
N PHE A 129 -9.61 0.75 -6.52
CA PHE A 129 -10.53 0.14 -7.47
C PHE A 129 -10.54 -1.39 -7.38
N THR A 130 -9.34 -2.00 -7.34
CA THR A 130 -9.19 -3.46 -7.30
C THR A 130 -9.68 -4.06 -5.99
N PHE A 131 -9.43 -3.39 -4.87
CA PHE A 131 -9.97 -3.77 -3.55
C PHE A 131 -11.51 -3.82 -3.58
N ASN A 132 -12.16 -2.80 -4.15
CA ASN A 132 -13.62 -2.71 -4.20
C ASN A 132 -14.27 -3.60 -5.26
N CYS A 133 -13.69 -3.66 -6.47
CA CYS A 133 -14.30 -4.30 -7.63
C CYS A 133 -13.71 -5.67 -7.98
N GLY A 134 -12.61 -6.05 -7.33
CA GLY A 134 -11.89 -7.31 -7.57
C GLY A 134 -11.01 -7.33 -8.81
N GLN A 135 -10.09 -8.32 -8.84
CA GLN A 135 -9.12 -8.46 -9.94
C GLN A 135 -9.76 -8.73 -11.31
N GLY A 136 -10.95 -9.34 -11.35
CA GLY A 136 -11.69 -9.57 -12.60
C GLY A 136 -12.11 -8.26 -13.26
N SER A 137 -12.60 -7.30 -12.47
CA SER A 137 -12.95 -5.94 -12.94
C SER A 137 -11.71 -5.16 -13.36
N LEU A 138 -10.59 -5.29 -12.63
CA LEU A 138 -9.32 -4.72 -13.04
C LEU A 138 -8.89 -5.22 -14.42
N ARG A 139 -8.93 -6.54 -14.69
CA ARG A 139 -8.60 -7.09 -16.01
C ARG A 139 -9.47 -6.49 -17.11
N LYS A 140 -10.78 -6.36 -16.89
CA LYS A 140 -11.69 -5.71 -17.83
C LYS A 140 -11.33 -4.25 -18.06
N LEU A 141 -10.99 -3.52 -16.99
CA LEU A 141 -10.60 -2.13 -17.07
C LEU A 141 -9.35 -1.93 -17.93
N VAL A 142 -8.30 -2.77 -17.75
CA VAL A 142 -6.97 -2.51 -18.30
C VAL A 142 -6.61 -3.34 -19.54
N CYS A 143 -7.28 -4.49 -19.80
CA CYS A 143 -6.87 -5.45 -20.83
C CYS A 143 -7.93 -5.70 -21.93
N GLU A 144 -9.24 -5.59 -21.65
CA GLU A 144 -10.30 -6.25 -22.42
C GLU A 144 -10.46 -5.78 -23.88
N LYS A 145 -9.92 -4.64 -24.26
CA LYS A 145 -10.00 -4.07 -25.62
C LYS A 145 -8.66 -3.52 -26.07
N ASN A 146 -8.43 -3.49 -27.40
CA ASN A 146 -7.19 -3.00 -27.97
C ASN A 146 -6.83 -1.53 -27.62
N ASN A 147 -7.79 -0.75 -27.09
CA ASN A 147 -7.57 0.63 -26.68
C ASN A 147 -7.76 0.79 -25.15
N ARG A 148 -6.98 0.04 -24.37
CA ARG A 148 -6.97 0.07 -22.91
C ARG A 148 -5.59 0.42 -22.36
N LEU A 149 -5.49 0.52 -21.03
CA LEU A 149 -4.27 0.90 -20.33
C LEU A 149 -3.05 0.07 -20.74
N ASN A 150 -3.18 -1.26 -20.79
CA ASN A 150 -2.06 -2.15 -21.17
C ASN A 150 -1.59 -1.99 -22.60
N ASN A 151 -2.29 -1.25 -23.44
CA ASN A 151 -1.89 -0.83 -24.78
C ASN A 151 -1.41 0.64 -24.81
N GLY A 152 -1.08 1.21 -23.64
CA GLY A 152 -0.57 2.58 -23.51
C GLY A 152 -1.66 3.66 -23.44
N ASN A 153 -2.96 3.32 -23.47
CA ASN A 153 -4.02 4.32 -23.38
C ASN A 153 -4.41 4.61 -21.93
N TYR A 154 -3.65 5.47 -21.25
CA TYR A 154 -3.91 5.90 -19.88
C TYR A 154 -5.27 6.59 -19.72
N LYS A 155 -5.69 7.39 -20.73
CA LYS A 155 -6.97 8.09 -20.75
C LYS A 155 -8.17 7.14 -20.68
N SER A 156 -8.01 5.90 -21.11
CA SER A 156 -9.09 4.91 -21.06
C SER A 156 -9.56 4.60 -19.63
N VAL A 157 -8.71 4.77 -18.63
CA VAL A 157 -9.05 4.56 -17.22
C VAL A 157 -10.09 5.57 -16.77
N GLU A 158 -9.90 6.86 -17.08
CA GLU A 158 -10.82 7.95 -16.73
C GLU A 158 -12.21 7.78 -17.35
N VAL A 159 -12.27 7.18 -18.53
CA VAL A 159 -13.54 6.94 -19.26
C VAL A 159 -14.28 5.69 -18.79
N VAL A 160 -13.53 4.67 -18.38
CA VAL A 160 -14.10 3.34 -18.09
C VAL A 160 -14.35 3.12 -16.62
N MET A 161 -13.45 3.55 -15.75
CA MET A 161 -13.57 3.38 -14.30
C MET A 161 -14.91 3.92 -13.74
N PRO A 162 -15.44 5.10 -14.16
CA PRO A 162 -16.72 5.62 -13.68
C PRO A 162 -17.93 4.72 -13.98
N LYS A 163 -17.82 3.78 -14.92
CA LYS A 163 -18.92 2.84 -15.25
C LYS A 163 -19.14 1.79 -14.17
N TYR A 164 -18.18 1.58 -13.26
CA TYR A 164 -18.25 0.61 -12.15
C TYR A 164 -18.98 1.18 -10.93
N ARG A 165 -20.16 1.77 -11.13
CA ARG A 165 -20.98 2.42 -10.10
C ARG A 165 -22.30 1.72 -9.81
N MET A 166 -22.48 0.49 -10.33
CA MET A 166 -23.74 -0.27 -10.18
C MET A 166 -23.59 -1.41 -9.19
N ALA A 167 -24.61 -1.61 -8.36
CA ALA A 167 -24.78 -2.81 -7.54
C ALA A 167 -26.27 -3.18 -7.47
N GLY A 168 -26.59 -4.48 -7.63
CA GLY A 168 -27.98 -4.96 -7.69
C GLY A 168 -28.79 -4.34 -8.83
N GLY A 169 -28.17 -4.10 -9.99
CA GLY A 169 -28.83 -3.52 -11.17
C GLY A 169 -29.13 -2.01 -11.07
N LYS A 170 -28.70 -1.32 -10.00
CA LYS A 170 -28.97 0.10 -9.77
C LYS A 170 -27.66 0.88 -9.56
N VAL A 171 -27.65 2.13 -9.99
CA VAL A 171 -26.58 3.08 -9.65
C VAL A 171 -26.58 3.33 -8.15
N ARG A 172 -25.40 3.26 -7.52
CA ARG A 172 -25.20 3.53 -6.09
C ARG A 172 -24.38 4.80 -5.93
N LYS A 173 -24.94 5.80 -5.26
CA LYS A 173 -24.26 7.10 -5.07
C LYS A 173 -22.89 6.97 -4.39
N GLY A 174 -22.74 6.08 -3.40
CA GLY A 174 -21.47 5.81 -2.75
C GLY A 174 -20.40 5.26 -3.72
N LEU A 175 -20.79 4.36 -4.65
CA LEU A 175 -19.88 3.86 -5.68
C LEU A 175 -19.56 4.93 -6.72
N GLU A 176 -20.49 5.80 -7.08
CA GLU A 176 -20.25 6.93 -7.98
C GLU A 176 -19.19 7.88 -7.39
N LEU A 177 -19.38 8.33 -6.15
CA LEU A 177 -18.41 9.19 -5.44
C LEU A 177 -17.04 8.53 -5.28
N ARG A 178 -17.00 7.21 -5.04
CA ARG A 178 -15.75 6.46 -4.97
C ARG A 178 -15.00 6.47 -6.31
N ARG A 179 -15.70 6.24 -7.42
CA ARG A 179 -15.10 6.28 -8.78
C ARG A 179 -14.62 7.68 -9.16
N GLU A 180 -15.40 8.71 -8.84
CA GLU A 180 -14.99 10.11 -9.04
C GLU A 180 -13.68 10.43 -8.31
N TRP A 181 -13.58 10.03 -7.06
CA TRP A 181 -12.36 10.22 -6.28
C TRP A 181 -11.18 9.40 -6.83
N GLU A 182 -11.38 8.13 -7.21
CA GLU A 182 -10.33 7.29 -7.79
C GLU A 182 -9.83 7.87 -9.12
N VAL A 183 -10.71 8.42 -9.95
CA VAL A 183 -10.32 9.12 -11.18
C VAL A 183 -9.56 10.41 -10.87
N SER A 184 -9.97 11.18 -9.86
CA SER A 184 -9.23 12.38 -9.47
C SER A 184 -7.81 12.06 -8.99
N LEU A 185 -7.65 10.99 -8.21
CA LEU A 185 -6.34 10.50 -7.78
C LEU A 185 -5.50 9.98 -8.95
N TRP A 186 -6.13 9.31 -9.93
CA TRP A 186 -5.49 8.83 -11.15
C TRP A 186 -4.92 9.97 -11.99
N SER A 187 -5.65 11.08 -12.11
CA SER A 187 -5.33 12.24 -12.96
C SER A 187 -4.52 13.33 -12.24
N ASP A 188 -4.19 13.13 -10.94
CA ASP A 188 -3.39 14.08 -10.17
C ASP A 188 -1.92 13.98 -10.61
N GLU A 189 -1.52 14.89 -11.51
CA GLU A 189 -0.19 14.94 -12.11
C GLU A 189 0.86 15.60 -11.18
N ASN A 190 0.46 16.09 -10.00
CA ASN A 190 1.32 16.90 -9.13
C ASN A 190 2.41 16.13 -8.38
N LEU A 191 2.72 14.88 -8.75
CA LEU A 191 3.77 14.06 -8.13
C LEU A 191 4.77 13.46 -9.14
N LEU A 192 5.12 14.21 -10.18
CA LEU A 192 6.25 13.88 -11.07
C LEU A 192 7.54 14.62 -10.65
N TYR A 193 7.70 14.98 -9.37
CA TYR A 193 8.95 15.54 -8.86
C TYR A 193 9.24 15.09 -7.42
#